data_df533b7b56c2de0a5e30193c719c941e
#
_entry.id   df533b7b56c2de0a5e30193c719c941e
#
_cell.length_a   1.000
_cell.length_b   1.000
_cell.length_c   1.000
_cell.angle_alpha   90.00
_cell.angle_beta   90.00
_cell.angle_gamma   90.00
#
_symmetry.space_group_name_H-M   'P 1'
#
loop_
_entity.id
_entity.type
_entity.pdbx_description
1 polymer ?
#
loop_
_entity_poly.entity_id
_entity_poly.type
_entity_poly.pdbx_seq_one_letter_code
_entity_poly.pdbx_strand_id
1 'polypeptide(L)'
;MNLSTVDYALLGALEQFRLLTIAQGVRLGIANYSHVAERFRGLRTAKLVHRTERQFRMGEPMVFCLSPKGARELALWRGDAVAPAARKEAFGDTMHLHQRVLTVDLHITLLAWAHQVGAIVEWVRVEFDPNPEGLFPATTISRRGRKSGPDMLAAVRTADGSHWLLAFEVETGGRSHRLSNFTTHLEERLETLRTRHLEHGCDWPKASGYKAARLVFVFETADMLAAARKRVQGASGAEWRRVFLGALTENLEA
;
A
#
# COMPACT_ATOMS: atom_id res chain seq x y z
N MET A 1 -23.80 -18.77 10.80
CA MET A 1 -22.61 -18.56 11.64
C MET A 1 -22.80 -17.25 12.34
N ASN A 2 -22.74 -17.20 13.65
CA ASN A 2 -22.75 -15.92 14.36
C ASN A 2 -21.35 -15.32 14.27
N LEU A 3 -21.22 -14.17 13.63
CA LEU A 3 -19.97 -13.44 13.53
C LEU A 3 -19.66 -12.73 14.85
N SER A 4 -18.40 -12.77 15.25
CA SER A 4 -17.89 -12.07 16.43
C SER A 4 -17.41 -10.67 16.08
N THR A 5 -17.13 -9.83 17.07
CA THR A 5 -16.49 -8.51 16.87
C THR A 5 -15.15 -8.63 16.17
N VAL A 6 -14.37 -9.67 16.42
CA VAL A 6 -13.09 -9.96 15.72
C VAL A 6 -13.32 -10.25 14.23
N ASP A 7 -14.40 -10.96 13.88
CA ASP A 7 -14.74 -11.21 12.47
C ASP A 7 -15.05 -9.91 11.74
N TYR A 8 -15.87 -9.05 12.34
CA TYR A 8 -16.20 -7.76 11.76
C TYR A 8 -15.00 -6.82 11.70
N ALA A 9 -14.09 -6.88 12.68
CA ALA A 9 -12.82 -6.13 12.62
C ALA A 9 -11.94 -6.61 11.44
N LEU A 10 -11.84 -7.92 11.21
CA LEU A 10 -11.11 -8.48 10.07
C LEU A 10 -11.77 -8.11 8.73
N LEU A 11 -13.11 -8.19 8.63
CA LEU A 11 -13.82 -7.78 7.41
C LEU A 11 -13.64 -6.29 7.14
N GLY A 12 -13.70 -5.44 8.17
CA GLY A 12 -13.46 -4.01 8.05
C GLY A 12 -12.03 -3.68 7.63
N ALA A 13 -11.04 -4.38 8.19
CA ALA A 13 -9.66 -4.23 7.78
C ALA A 13 -9.44 -4.68 6.32
N LEU A 14 -10.08 -5.77 5.87
CA LEU A 14 -10.04 -6.20 4.46
C LEU A 14 -10.73 -5.21 3.52
N GLU A 15 -11.76 -4.50 3.97
CA GLU A 15 -12.36 -3.42 3.21
C GLU A 15 -11.40 -2.24 3.06
N GLN A 16 -10.76 -1.84 4.15
CA GLN A 16 -9.82 -0.71 4.19
C GLN A 16 -8.54 -0.96 3.40
N PHE A 17 -7.91 -2.12 3.62
CA PHE A 17 -6.59 -2.45 3.07
C PHE A 17 -6.66 -3.29 1.78
N ARG A 18 -7.86 -3.76 1.37
CA ARG A 18 -8.14 -4.61 0.21
C ARG A 18 -7.64 -6.04 0.33
N LEU A 19 -6.51 -6.25 0.97
CA LEU A 19 -5.93 -7.56 1.26
C LEU A 19 -5.25 -7.53 2.63
N LEU A 20 -5.16 -8.70 3.27
CA LEU A 20 -4.43 -8.89 4.53
C LEU A 20 -3.78 -10.26 4.58
N THR A 21 -2.63 -10.32 5.23
CA THR A 21 -2.06 -11.53 5.78
C THR A 21 -2.50 -11.72 7.23
N ILE A 22 -2.25 -12.91 7.80
CA ILE A 22 -2.49 -13.15 9.24
C ILE A 22 -1.62 -12.21 10.09
N ALA A 23 -0.33 -12.04 9.73
CA ALA A 23 0.59 -11.16 10.44
C ALA A 23 0.11 -9.70 10.46
N GLN A 24 -0.43 -9.20 9.33
CA GLN A 24 -0.99 -7.86 9.26
C GLN A 24 -2.22 -7.70 10.17
N GLY A 25 -3.09 -8.72 10.26
CA GLY A 25 -4.20 -8.70 11.21
C GLY A 25 -3.75 -8.63 12.68
N VAL A 26 -2.62 -9.27 13.02
CA VAL A 26 -1.99 -9.16 14.34
C VAL A 26 -1.42 -7.76 14.58
N ARG A 27 -0.69 -7.20 13.59
CA ARG A 27 -0.12 -5.83 13.68
C ARG A 27 -1.19 -4.74 13.84
N LEU A 28 -2.37 -4.96 13.30
CA LEU A 28 -3.54 -4.09 13.51
C LEU A 28 -4.16 -4.23 14.91
N GLY A 29 -3.63 -5.10 15.77
CA GLY A 29 -4.14 -5.33 17.13
C GLY A 29 -5.50 -6.03 17.18
N ILE A 30 -5.94 -6.68 16.09
CA ILE A 30 -7.27 -7.30 16.03
C ILE A 30 -7.36 -8.50 16.97
N ALA A 31 -6.35 -9.38 16.94
CA ALA A 31 -6.18 -10.51 17.88
C ALA A 31 -4.78 -11.11 17.74
N ASN A 32 -4.45 -12.11 18.59
CA ASN A 32 -3.21 -12.87 18.44
C ASN A 32 -3.22 -13.74 17.17
N TYR A 33 -2.04 -14.24 16.78
CA TYR A 33 -1.83 -14.97 15.52
C TYR A 33 -2.76 -16.18 15.36
N SER A 34 -2.85 -17.02 16.40
CA SER A 34 -3.67 -18.25 16.36
C SER A 34 -5.15 -17.92 16.16
N HIS A 35 -5.64 -16.90 16.85
CA HIS A 35 -7.03 -16.47 16.76
C HIS A 35 -7.32 -15.83 15.39
N VAL A 36 -6.47 -14.92 14.87
CA VAL A 36 -6.62 -14.36 13.52
C VAL A 36 -6.64 -15.47 12.46
N ALA A 37 -5.73 -16.46 12.57
CA ALA A 37 -5.68 -17.59 11.65
C ALA A 37 -6.96 -18.45 11.69
N GLU A 38 -7.46 -18.73 12.88
CA GLU A 38 -8.73 -19.48 13.08
C GLU A 38 -9.91 -18.71 12.48
N ARG A 39 -10.02 -17.40 12.76
CA ARG A 39 -11.13 -16.57 12.25
C ARG A 39 -11.10 -16.49 10.75
N PHE A 40 -9.94 -16.27 10.10
CA PHE A 40 -9.83 -16.31 8.65
C PHE A 40 -10.25 -17.66 8.05
N ARG A 41 -9.93 -18.79 8.72
CA ARG A 41 -10.40 -20.11 8.29
C ARG A 41 -11.93 -20.20 8.34
N GLY A 42 -12.55 -19.74 9.43
CA GLY A 42 -14.01 -19.67 9.58
C GLY A 42 -14.67 -18.77 8.54
N LEU A 43 -14.16 -17.55 8.35
CA LEU A 43 -14.66 -16.60 7.35
C LEU A 43 -14.57 -17.16 5.93
N ARG A 44 -13.49 -17.88 5.61
CA ARG A 44 -13.34 -18.56 4.32
C ARG A 44 -14.37 -19.68 4.13
N THR A 45 -14.60 -20.51 5.13
CA THR A 45 -15.61 -21.55 5.11
C THR A 45 -17.02 -20.96 4.89
N ALA A 46 -17.30 -19.81 5.52
CA ALA A 46 -18.54 -19.04 5.33
C ALA A 46 -18.61 -18.30 3.99
N LYS A 47 -17.55 -18.36 3.17
CA LYS A 47 -17.40 -17.64 1.88
C LYS A 47 -17.46 -16.11 2.02
N LEU A 48 -17.10 -15.56 3.17
CA LEU A 48 -17.04 -14.12 3.41
C LEU A 48 -15.70 -13.51 2.97
N VAL A 49 -14.67 -14.35 2.88
CA VAL A 49 -13.36 -13.96 2.35
C VAL A 49 -12.87 -14.97 1.32
N HIS A 50 -12.06 -14.50 0.38
CA HIS A 50 -11.27 -15.34 -0.51
C HIS A 50 -9.85 -15.44 0.02
N ARG A 51 -9.21 -16.58 -0.20
CA ARG A 51 -7.78 -16.78 -0.02
C ARG A 51 -7.13 -16.91 -1.38
N THR A 52 -5.96 -16.34 -1.57
CA THR A 52 -5.16 -16.60 -2.76
C THR A 52 -4.73 -18.05 -2.77
N GLU A 53 -4.98 -18.75 -3.88
CA GLU A 53 -4.66 -20.19 -4.01
C GLU A 53 -3.19 -20.44 -4.30
N ARG A 54 -2.47 -19.40 -4.75
CA ARG A 54 -1.06 -19.51 -5.10
C ARG A 54 -0.19 -19.14 -3.91
N GLN A 55 0.61 -20.10 -3.47
CA GLN A 55 1.79 -19.83 -2.64
C GLN A 55 2.89 -19.32 -3.57
N PHE A 56 3.42 -18.15 -3.30
CA PHE A 56 4.47 -17.53 -4.08
C PHE A 56 5.78 -18.30 -3.97
N ARG A 57 6.14 -18.72 -2.76
CA ARG A 57 7.27 -19.56 -2.41
C ARG A 57 6.94 -20.32 -1.12
N MET A 58 7.66 -21.41 -0.82
CA MET A 58 7.59 -22.02 0.51
C MET A 58 7.92 -20.96 1.58
N GLY A 59 7.01 -20.76 2.53
CA GLY A 59 7.17 -19.77 3.59
C GLY A 59 6.48 -18.41 3.37
N GLU A 60 5.92 -18.15 2.16
CA GLU A 60 5.19 -16.90 1.94
C GLU A 60 3.82 -16.87 2.62
N PRO A 61 3.40 -15.69 3.12
CA PRO A 61 2.17 -15.59 3.90
C PRO A 61 0.93 -15.82 3.03
N MET A 62 -0.07 -16.47 3.60
CA MET A 62 -1.41 -16.56 3.01
C MET A 62 -2.06 -15.17 2.98
N VAL A 63 -2.58 -14.79 1.81
CA VAL A 63 -3.26 -13.51 1.61
C VAL A 63 -4.76 -13.71 1.49
N PHE A 64 -5.52 -12.87 2.16
CA PHE A 64 -6.98 -12.87 2.16
C PHE A 64 -7.51 -11.57 1.59
N CYS A 65 -8.68 -11.61 0.93
CA CYS A 65 -9.42 -10.45 0.47
C CYS A 65 -10.92 -10.62 0.74
N LEU A 66 -11.64 -9.50 0.81
CA LEU A 66 -13.06 -9.48 1.06
C LEU A 66 -13.82 -10.06 -0.15
N SER A 67 -14.77 -10.98 0.10
CA SER A 67 -15.67 -11.45 -0.94
C SER A 67 -16.85 -10.49 -1.12
N PRO A 68 -17.60 -10.55 -2.26
CA PRO A 68 -18.84 -9.79 -2.40
C PRO A 68 -19.89 -10.11 -1.32
N LYS A 69 -19.89 -11.36 -0.81
CA LYS A 69 -20.74 -11.75 0.30
C LYS A 69 -20.28 -11.12 1.60
N GLY A 70 -18.96 -11.11 1.86
CA GLY A 70 -18.38 -10.47 3.03
C GLY A 70 -18.60 -8.96 3.05
N ALA A 71 -18.51 -8.28 1.89
CA ALA A 71 -18.80 -6.86 1.77
C ALA A 71 -20.26 -6.54 2.15
N ARG A 72 -21.22 -7.36 1.66
CA ARG A 72 -22.63 -7.21 2.03
C ARG A 72 -22.88 -7.44 3.52
N GLU A 73 -22.25 -8.47 4.09
CA GLU A 73 -22.37 -8.79 5.52
C GLU A 73 -21.85 -7.65 6.40
N LEU A 74 -20.69 -7.08 6.05
CA LEU A 74 -20.11 -5.95 6.75
C LEU A 74 -20.99 -4.69 6.67
N ALA A 75 -21.52 -4.39 5.48
CA ALA A 75 -22.42 -3.28 5.25
C ALA A 75 -23.72 -3.40 6.07
N LEU A 76 -24.30 -4.60 6.10
CA LEU A 76 -25.48 -4.89 6.93
C LEU A 76 -25.21 -4.67 8.42
N TRP A 77 -24.06 -5.12 8.91
CA TRP A 77 -23.68 -4.93 10.31
C TRP A 77 -23.49 -3.46 10.69
N ARG A 78 -22.94 -2.63 9.76
CA ARG A 78 -22.73 -1.19 9.99
C ARG A 78 -23.97 -0.35 9.70
N GLY A 79 -24.94 -0.84 8.95
CA GLY A 79 -26.03 -0.05 8.40
C GLY A 79 -25.61 0.86 7.23
N ASP A 80 -24.52 0.51 6.53
CA ASP A 80 -23.92 1.30 5.47
C ASP A 80 -24.26 0.77 4.07
N ALA A 81 -23.92 1.58 3.04
CA ALA A 81 -23.91 1.11 1.67
C ALA A 81 -22.79 0.06 1.44
N VAL A 82 -23.03 -0.90 0.53
CA VAL A 82 -22.06 -1.96 0.22
C VAL A 82 -20.86 -1.35 -0.50
N ALA A 83 -19.67 -1.42 0.13
CA ALA A 83 -18.43 -1.02 -0.52
C ALA A 83 -18.01 -2.01 -1.62
N PRO A 84 -17.34 -1.54 -2.69
CA PRO A 84 -16.83 -2.41 -3.73
C PRO A 84 -15.82 -3.43 -3.15
N ALA A 85 -16.12 -4.72 -3.28
CA ALA A 85 -15.16 -5.77 -2.96
C ALA A 85 -14.01 -5.75 -3.98
N ALA A 86 -12.81 -6.08 -3.53
CA ALA A 86 -11.67 -6.25 -4.42
C ALA A 86 -11.96 -7.37 -5.42
N ARG A 87 -11.68 -7.14 -6.71
CA ARG A 87 -11.89 -8.16 -7.74
C ARG A 87 -10.89 -9.29 -7.54
N LYS A 88 -11.35 -10.53 -7.60
CA LYS A 88 -10.51 -11.73 -7.46
C LYS A 88 -9.33 -11.71 -8.46
N GLU A 89 -9.55 -11.17 -9.65
CA GLU A 89 -8.56 -11.02 -10.73
C GLU A 89 -7.38 -10.11 -10.33
N ALA A 90 -7.61 -9.14 -9.44
CA ALA A 90 -6.55 -8.27 -8.93
C ALA A 90 -5.47 -9.05 -8.16
N PHE A 91 -5.74 -10.29 -7.75
CA PHE A 91 -4.81 -11.17 -7.02
C PHE A 91 -4.28 -12.33 -7.88
N GLY A 92 -4.65 -12.39 -9.17
CA GLY A 92 -4.22 -13.45 -10.09
C GLY A 92 -2.77 -13.33 -10.55
N ASP A 93 -2.22 -12.12 -10.52
CA ASP A 93 -0.83 -11.85 -10.89
C ASP A 93 0.08 -11.95 -9.66
N THR A 94 0.83 -13.05 -9.62
CA THR A 94 1.75 -13.34 -8.52
C THR A 94 2.92 -12.36 -8.42
N MET A 95 3.32 -11.73 -9.53
CA MET A 95 4.43 -10.77 -9.52
C MET A 95 4.12 -9.52 -8.70
N HIS A 96 2.88 -9.05 -8.79
CA HIS A 96 2.46 -7.84 -8.08
C HIS A 96 1.91 -8.11 -6.67
N LEU A 97 1.56 -9.35 -6.34
CA LEU A 97 0.94 -9.62 -5.04
C LEU A 97 1.91 -9.38 -3.88
N HIS A 98 3.19 -9.77 -4.03
CA HIS A 98 4.20 -9.48 -3.01
C HIS A 98 4.35 -7.97 -2.77
N GLN A 99 4.49 -7.19 -3.84
CA GLN A 99 4.53 -5.73 -3.77
C GLN A 99 3.27 -5.15 -3.08
N ARG A 100 2.09 -5.69 -3.39
CA ARG A 100 0.82 -5.27 -2.75
C ARG A 100 0.78 -5.59 -1.25
N VAL A 101 1.29 -6.75 -0.84
CA VAL A 101 1.41 -7.09 0.59
C VAL A 101 2.31 -6.07 1.30
N LEU A 102 3.44 -5.71 0.72
CA LEU A 102 4.34 -4.69 1.27
C LEU A 102 3.71 -3.29 1.26
N THR A 103 2.90 -2.96 0.25
CA THR A 103 2.13 -1.71 0.22
C THR A 103 1.12 -1.63 1.37
N VAL A 104 0.49 -2.76 1.74
CA VAL A 104 -0.39 -2.82 2.93
C VAL A 104 0.43 -2.66 4.22
N ASP A 105 1.60 -3.28 4.31
CA ASP A 105 2.49 -3.08 5.47
C ASP A 105 2.90 -1.63 5.63
N LEU A 106 3.21 -0.96 4.53
CA LEU A 106 3.50 0.47 4.51
C LEU A 106 2.29 1.31 4.96
N HIS A 107 1.08 0.97 4.51
CA HIS A 107 -0.15 1.67 4.92
C HIS A 107 -0.39 1.53 6.43
N ILE A 108 -0.26 0.31 6.98
CA ILE A 108 -0.37 0.06 8.42
C ILE A 108 0.69 0.86 9.19
N THR A 109 1.94 0.86 8.70
CA THR A 109 3.04 1.62 9.31
C THR A 109 2.77 3.13 9.28
N LEU A 110 2.24 3.67 8.17
CA LEU A 110 1.87 5.07 8.05
C LEU A 110 0.81 5.47 9.09
N LEU A 111 -0.22 4.64 9.28
CA LEU A 111 -1.26 4.89 10.27
C LEU A 111 -0.69 4.86 11.70
N ALA A 112 0.17 3.90 12.02
CA ALA A 112 0.83 3.80 13.32
C ALA A 112 1.74 5.01 13.60
N TRP A 113 2.55 5.38 12.61
CA TRP A 113 3.39 6.58 12.69
C TRP A 113 2.56 7.85 12.90
N ALA A 114 1.50 8.04 12.11
CA ALA A 114 0.66 9.21 12.23
C ALA A 114 0.04 9.32 13.64
N HIS A 115 -0.45 8.22 14.19
CA HIS A 115 -0.95 8.15 15.56
C HIS A 115 0.14 8.54 16.58
N GLN A 116 1.36 8.03 16.42
CA GLN A 116 2.48 8.28 17.33
C GLN A 116 2.88 9.76 17.35
N VAL A 117 2.88 10.44 16.19
CA VAL A 117 3.30 11.85 16.07
C VAL A 117 2.14 12.85 16.13
N GLY A 118 0.91 12.41 16.41
CA GLY A 118 -0.27 13.25 16.43
C GLY A 118 -0.67 13.79 15.06
N ALA A 119 -0.27 13.14 13.97
CA ALA A 119 -0.70 13.47 12.63
C ALA A 119 -2.02 12.78 12.28
N ILE A 120 -2.70 13.27 11.25
CA ILE A 120 -3.94 12.70 10.73
C ILE A 120 -3.71 12.26 9.31
N VAL A 121 -3.93 10.98 9.03
CA VAL A 121 -4.02 10.47 7.66
C VAL A 121 -5.44 10.74 7.17
N GLU A 122 -5.60 11.71 6.29
CA GLU A 122 -6.90 12.15 5.80
C GLU A 122 -7.49 11.14 4.81
N TRP A 123 -6.65 10.58 3.95
CA TRP A 123 -7.01 9.49 3.05
C TRP A 123 -5.76 8.77 2.54
N VAL A 124 -5.96 7.53 2.13
CA VAL A 124 -4.96 6.71 1.42
C VAL A 124 -5.62 6.13 0.17
N ARG A 125 -4.87 6.05 -0.92
CA ARG A 125 -5.22 5.31 -2.14
C ARG A 125 -4.06 4.43 -2.53
N VAL A 126 -4.35 3.20 -2.92
CA VAL A 126 -3.37 2.24 -3.43
C VAL A 126 -3.65 1.91 -4.89
N GLU A 127 -2.63 1.47 -5.65
CA GLU A 127 -2.78 1.20 -7.09
C GLU A 127 -3.89 0.18 -7.40
N PHE A 128 -4.12 -0.77 -6.49
CA PHE A 128 -5.11 -1.85 -6.59
C PHE A 128 -6.48 -1.50 -5.99
N ASP A 129 -6.72 -0.25 -5.60
CA ASP A 129 -8.05 0.21 -5.22
C ASP A 129 -9.00 0.15 -6.41
N PRO A 130 -10.29 -0.17 -6.16
CA PRO A 130 -11.30 -0.06 -7.20
C PRO A 130 -11.37 1.39 -7.69
N ASN A 131 -11.14 1.59 -8.98
CA ASN A 131 -11.37 2.90 -9.56
C ASN A 131 -12.84 3.01 -9.99
N PRO A 132 -13.63 3.93 -9.44
CA PRO A 132 -15.03 4.14 -9.84
C PRO A 132 -15.18 4.45 -11.34
N GLU A 133 -14.19 5.11 -11.94
CA GLU A 133 -14.17 5.47 -13.35
C GLU A 133 -13.68 4.35 -14.27
N GLY A 134 -13.18 3.23 -13.72
CA GLY A 134 -12.87 1.98 -14.44
C GLY A 134 -11.66 2.01 -15.38
N LEU A 135 -11.02 3.15 -15.60
CA LEU A 135 -10.07 3.34 -16.70
C LEU A 135 -8.60 3.34 -16.29
N PHE A 136 -8.25 3.67 -15.01
CA PHE A 136 -6.86 3.82 -14.56
C PHE A 136 -6.71 3.33 -13.12
N PRO A 137 -5.47 2.92 -12.70
CA PRO A 137 -5.20 2.73 -11.28
C PRO A 137 -5.59 3.97 -10.47
N ALA A 138 -6.11 3.77 -9.26
CA ALA A 138 -6.56 4.86 -8.39
C ALA A 138 -5.45 5.87 -8.03
N THR A 139 -4.19 5.50 -8.22
CA THR A 139 -2.99 6.31 -7.98
C THR A 139 -2.44 6.99 -9.22
N THR A 140 -3.09 6.87 -10.40
CA THR A 140 -2.56 7.44 -11.64
C THR A 140 -2.44 8.97 -11.55
N ILE A 141 -1.24 9.49 -11.79
CA ILE A 141 -0.90 10.92 -11.65
C ILE A 141 -0.92 11.66 -12.99
N SER A 142 -0.85 10.97 -14.15
CA SER A 142 -0.69 11.60 -15.46
C SER A 142 -1.62 11.03 -16.52
N ARG A 143 -2.20 11.92 -17.33
CA ARG A 143 -3.09 11.59 -18.47
C ARG A 143 -2.39 11.43 -19.82
N ARG A 144 -1.11 11.73 -19.96
CA ARG A 144 -0.40 11.71 -21.28
C ARG A 144 0.14 10.32 -21.59
N GLY A 145 -0.76 9.37 -21.91
CA GLY A 145 -0.42 8.14 -22.68
C GLY A 145 0.39 7.04 -21.97
N ARG A 146 0.95 7.26 -20.81
CA ARG A 146 1.63 6.22 -20.00
C ARG A 146 0.94 6.03 -18.66
N LYS A 147 0.41 4.83 -18.48
CA LYS A 147 -0.26 4.38 -17.25
C LYS A 147 0.81 4.05 -16.19
N SER A 148 1.24 5.00 -15.41
CA SER A 148 2.04 4.74 -14.22
C SER A 148 1.64 5.71 -13.13
N GLY A 149 1.34 5.17 -11.97
CA GLY A 149 1.11 5.90 -10.74
C GLY A 149 1.99 5.30 -9.64
N PRO A 150 2.18 5.97 -8.51
CA PRO A 150 2.84 5.39 -7.35
C PRO A 150 2.03 4.21 -6.82
N ASP A 151 2.69 3.32 -6.08
CA ASP A 151 2.02 2.17 -5.46
C ASP A 151 1.00 2.61 -4.41
N MET A 152 1.27 3.74 -3.72
CA MET A 152 0.37 4.33 -2.75
C MET A 152 0.44 5.86 -2.76
N LEU A 153 -0.70 6.51 -2.60
CA LEU A 153 -0.84 7.95 -2.31
C LEU A 153 -1.48 8.12 -0.94
N ALA A 154 -0.98 9.06 -0.16
CA ALA A 154 -1.57 9.41 1.13
C ALA A 154 -1.57 10.93 1.34
N ALA A 155 -2.68 11.45 1.84
CA ALA A 155 -2.78 12.81 2.35
C ALA A 155 -2.63 12.79 3.87
N VAL A 156 -1.71 13.58 4.37
CA VAL A 156 -1.39 13.64 5.79
C VAL A 156 -1.40 15.08 6.25
N ARG A 157 -2.10 15.34 7.35
CA ARG A 157 -2.06 16.61 8.06
C ARG A 157 -1.29 16.44 9.36
N THR A 158 -0.18 17.17 9.48
CA THR A 158 0.67 17.13 10.67
C THR A 158 0.08 17.98 11.82
N ALA A 159 0.58 17.79 13.03
CA ALA A 159 0.10 18.47 14.22
C ALA A 159 0.22 20.01 14.14
N ASP A 160 1.17 20.53 13.35
CA ASP A 160 1.34 21.96 13.07
C ASP A 160 0.38 22.48 11.98
N GLY A 161 -0.55 21.66 11.49
CA GLY A 161 -1.51 22.01 10.45
C GLY A 161 -0.97 21.95 9.03
N SER A 162 0.27 21.53 8.81
CA SER A 162 0.82 21.38 7.46
C SER A 162 0.17 20.21 6.73
N HIS A 163 -0.18 20.42 5.45
CA HIS A 163 -0.78 19.40 4.59
C HIS A 163 0.25 18.83 3.63
N TRP A 164 0.42 17.51 3.64
CA TRP A 164 1.37 16.78 2.81
C TRP A 164 0.65 15.76 1.94
N LEU A 165 0.98 15.75 0.65
CA LEU A 165 0.65 14.63 -0.24
C LEU A 165 1.91 13.79 -0.41
N LEU A 166 1.83 12.52 0.00
CA LEU A 166 2.92 11.57 -0.06
C LEU A 166 2.65 10.56 -1.17
N ALA A 167 3.58 10.44 -2.11
CA ALA A 167 3.55 9.45 -3.18
C ALA A 167 4.62 8.39 -2.88
N PHE A 168 4.19 7.15 -2.65
CA PHE A 168 5.07 6.05 -2.26
C PHE A 168 5.30 5.10 -3.43
N GLU A 169 6.55 4.73 -3.62
CA GLU A 169 7.00 3.63 -4.48
C GLU A 169 7.63 2.55 -3.62
N VAL A 170 7.13 1.33 -3.75
CA VAL A 170 7.61 0.16 -3.00
C VAL A 170 8.50 -0.68 -3.89
N GLU A 171 9.78 -0.74 -3.56
CA GLU A 171 10.80 -1.44 -4.33
C GLU A 171 11.14 -2.81 -3.71
N THR A 172 10.79 -3.88 -4.43
CA THR A 172 10.93 -5.28 -3.97
C THR A 172 12.15 -5.99 -4.55
N GLY A 173 12.99 -5.30 -5.33
CA GLY A 173 14.16 -5.91 -5.98
C GLY A 173 13.84 -6.79 -7.18
N GLY A 174 12.58 -7.14 -7.41
CA GLY A 174 12.12 -7.95 -8.53
C GLY A 174 12.76 -9.35 -8.60
N ARG A 175 12.49 -10.10 -9.70
CA ARG A 175 13.09 -11.44 -9.92
C ARG A 175 14.58 -11.42 -10.23
N SER A 176 15.14 -10.30 -10.64
CA SER A 176 16.57 -10.15 -10.86
C SER A 176 17.21 -9.62 -9.59
N HIS A 177 17.56 -10.50 -8.67
CA HIS A 177 18.39 -10.21 -7.49
C HIS A 177 19.78 -9.64 -7.83
N ARG A 178 20.00 -9.17 -9.05
CA ARG A 178 21.25 -8.53 -9.45
C ARG A 178 21.14 -7.05 -9.16
N LEU A 179 21.80 -6.63 -8.09
CA LEU A 179 21.98 -5.23 -7.69
C LEU A 179 22.33 -4.29 -8.88
N SER A 180 22.99 -4.81 -9.93
CA SER A 180 23.32 -4.06 -11.15
C SER A 180 22.09 -3.59 -11.94
N ASN A 181 21.07 -4.41 -12.06
CA ASN A 181 19.84 -4.04 -12.78
C ASN A 181 18.94 -3.13 -11.95
N PHE A 182 18.91 -3.37 -10.64
CA PHE A 182 18.16 -2.52 -9.70
C PHE A 182 18.60 -1.06 -9.78
N THR A 183 19.91 -0.80 -9.81
CA THR A 183 20.44 0.57 -9.83
C THR A 183 20.11 1.31 -11.12
N THR A 184 20.14 0.64 -12.27
CA THR A 184 19.74 1.25 -13.56
C THR A 184 18.24 1.55 -13.58
N HIS A 185 17.41 0.61 -13.14
CA HIS A 185 15.96 0.83 -13.06
C HIS A 185 15.58 1.90 -12.03
N LEU A 186 16.30 1.96 -10.91
CA LEU A 186 16.09 3.01 -9.92
C LEU A 186 16.36 4.40 -10.50
N GLU A 187 17.49 4.57 -11.21
CA GLU A 187 17.81 5.84 -11.87
C GLU A 187 16.76 6.25 -12.90
N GLU A 188 16.35 5.32 -13.76
CA GLU A 188 15.30 5.57 -14.75
C GLU A 188 13.96 5.91 -14.08
N ARG A 189 13.61 5.25 -13.00
CA ARG A 189 12.38 5.50 -12.25
C ARG A 189 12.43 6.82 -11.50
N LEU A 190 13.53 7.11 -10.82
CA LEU A 190 13.76 8.39 -10.16
C LEU A 190 13.71 9.54 -11.16
N GLU A 191 14.37 9.38 -12.31
CA GLU A 191 14.33 10.40 -13.39
C GLU A 191 12.92 10.53 -13.98
N THR A 192 12.24 9.45 -14.25
CA THR A 192 10.86 9.45 -14.75
C THR A 192 9.90 10.15 -13.79
N LEU A 193 10.02 9.86 -12.50
CA LEU A 193 9.18 10.48 -11.47
C LEU A 193 9.55 11.94 -11.27
N ARG A 194 10.84 12.27 -11.30
CA ARG A 194 11.34 13.65 -11.25
C ARG A 194 10.75 14.49 -12.40
N THR A 195 10.90 14.02 -13.61
CA THR A 195 10.42 14.70 -14.81
C THR A 195 8.90 14.87 -14.79
N ARG A 196 8.17 13.85 -14.39
CA ARG A 196 6.70 13.89 -14.33
C ARG A 196 6.16 14.77 -13.21
N HIS A 197 6.78 14.71 -12.02
CA HIS A 197 6.34 15.51 -10.87
C HIS A 197 6.76 16.99 -10.95
N LEU A 198 7.94 17.27 -11.51
CA LEU A 198 8.48 18.63 -11.58
C LEU A 198 8.08 19.37 -12.85
N GLU A 199 8.09 18.70 -14.01
CA GLU A 199 7.85 19.36 -15.30
C GLU A 199 6.37 19.47 -15.66
N HIS A 200 5.53 18.53 -15.24
CA HIS A 200 4.12 18.47 -15.67
C HIS A 200 3.12 18.95 -14.65
N GLY A 201 3.58 19.40 -13.47
CA GLY A 201 2.72 19.80 -12.37
C GLY A 201 1.65 18.73 -12.10
N CYS A 202 1.71 18.02 -11.01
CA CYS A 202 0.69 17.05 -10.66
C CYS A 202 -0.69 17.70 -10.75
N ASP A 203 -1.53 17.28 -11.70
CA ASP A 203 -2.95 17.73 -11.77
C ASP A 203 -3.76 17.27 -10.53
N TRP A 204 -3.18 16.39 -9.75
CA TRP A 204 -3.78 15.76 -8.59
C TRP A 204 -4.18 16.70 -7.46
N PRO A 205 -3.35 17.65 -7.08
CA PRO A 205 -3.59 18.42 -5.87
C PRO A 205 -4.34 19.72 -6.07
N LYS A 206 -4.54 20.19 -7.29
CA LYS A 206 -5.21 21.48 -7.52
C LYS A 206 -6.62 21.52 -6.93
N ALA A 207 -7.30 20.38 -6.91
CA ALA A 207 -8.62 20.24 -6.31
C ALA A 207 -8.60 20.04 -4.78
N SER A 208 -7.46 19.67 -4.18
CA SER A 208 -7.34 19.29 -2.77
C SER A 208 -6.49 20.26 -1.92
N GLY A 209 -5.99 21.35 -2.50
CA GLY A 209 -5.23 22.37 -1.75
C GLY A 209 -3.76 22.01 -1.43
N TYR A 210 -3.26 20.84 -1.85
CA TYR A 210 -1.86 20.45 -1.65
C TYR A 210 -0.95 21.14 -2.67
N LYS A 211 0.13 21.74 -2.20
CA LYS A 211 1.06 22.50 -3.05
C LYS A 211 1.98 21.61 -3.90
N ALA A 212 2.35 20.42 -3.42
CA ALA A 212 3.19 19.46 -4.13
C ALA A 212 3.14 18.08 -3.47
N ALA A 213 3.34 17.01 -4.26
CA ALA A 213 3.58 15.68 -3.72
C ALA A 213 5.05 15.53 -3.28
N ARG A 214 5.26 14.81 -2.19
CA ARG A 214 6.57 14.31 -1.75
C ARG A 214 6.70 12.87 -2.22
N LEU A 215 7.81 12.57 -2.87
CA LEU A 215 8.10 11.22 -3.32
C LEU A 215 8.83 10.46 -2.22
N VAL A 216 8.34 9.27 -1.89
CA VAL A 216 8.90 8.40 -0.87
C VAL A 216 9.17 7.04 -1.49
N PHE A 217 10.45 6.66 -1.58
CA PHE A 217 10.82 5.30 -1.96
C PHE A 217 10.97 4.45 -0.72
N VAL A 218 10.29 3.32 -0.72
CA VAL A 218 10.33 2.34 0.37
C VAL A 218 10.89 1.04 -0.16
N PHE A 219 12.03 0.61 0.39
CA PHE A 219 12.74 -0.58 -0.02
C PHE A 219 12.38 -1.76 0.88
N GLU A 220 12.29 -2.94 0.30
CA GLU A 220 12.01 -4.17 1.04
C GLU A 220 13.12 -4.49 2.06
N THR A 221 14.37 -4.18 1.75
CA THR A 221 15.52 -4.52 2.60
C THR A 221 16.43 -3.31 2.87
N ALA A 222 17.13 -3.35 4.02
CA ALA A 222 18.11 -2.34 4.38
C ALA A 222 19.27 -2.25 3.37
N ASP A 223 19.69 -3.36 2.79
CA ASP A 223 20.75 -3.40 1.76
C ASP A 223 20.34 -2.64 0.49
N MET A 224 19.09 -2.80 0.06
CA MET A 224 18.54 -2.04 -1.07
C MET A 224 18.50 -0.54 -0.76
N LEU A 225 18.09 -0.17 0.44
CA LEU A 225 18.10 1.20 0.90
C LEU A 225 19.52 1.79 0.93
N ALA A 226 20.50 1.03 1.44
CA ALA A 226 21.91 1.47 1.48
C ALA A 226 22.47 1.69 0.06
N ALA A 227 22.17 0.80 -0.87
CA ALA A 227 22.55 0.93 -2.28
C ALA A 227 21.90 2.18 -2.92
N ALA A 228 20.62 2.43 -2.67
CA ALA A 228 19.91 3.60 -3.16
C ALA A 228 20.49 4.89 -2.58
N ARG A 229 20.74 4.96 -1.27
CA ARG A 229 21.37 6.12 -0.59
C ARG A 229 22.72 6.47 -1.19
N LYS A 230 23.58 5.46 -1.44
CA LYS A 230 24.89 5.66 -2.06
C LYS A 230 24.80 6.31 -3.45
N ARG A 231 23.80 5.92 -4.24
CA ARG A 231 23.54 6.49 -5.57
C ARG A 231 23.05 7.94 -5.49
N VAL A 232 22.10 8.20 -4.60
CA VAL A 232 21.53 9.54 -4.43
C VAL A 232 22.57 10.53 -3.89
N GLN A 233 23.49 10.09 -3.03
CA GLN A 233 24.59 10.94 -2.52
C GLN A 233 25.55 11.40 -3.62
N GLY A 234 25.72 10.63 -4.70
CA GLY A 234 26.51 10.99 -5.87
C GLY A 234 25.77 11.92 -6.86
N ALA A 235 24.47 12.11 -6.72
CA ALA A 235 23.66 12.96 -7.61
C ALA A 235 23.64 14.40 -7.05
N SER A 236 24.20 15.34 -7.79
CA SER A 236 24.17 16.75 -7.46
C SER A 236 22.87 17.40 -7.90
N GLY A 237 22.02 17.84 -6.97
CA GLY A 237 20.84 18.64 -7.31
C GLY A 237 19.93 18.93 -6.11
N ALA A 238 19.41 20.14 -6.03
CA ALA A 238 18.43 20.55 -5.00
C ALA A 238 17.12 19.72 -5.05
N GLU A 239 16.89 19.01 -6.12
CA GLU A 239 15.70 18.22 -6.44
C GLU A 239 15.58 16.97 -5.57
N TRP A 240 16.71 16.33 -5.23
CA TRP A 240 16.77 15.16 -4.36
C TRP A 240 16.37 15.44 -2.91
N ARG A 241 16.36 16.72 -2.49
CA ARG A 241 15.86 17.12 -1.16
C ARG A 241 14.35 16.87 -0.98
N ARG A 242 13.63 16.57 -2.05
CA ARG A 242 12.19 16.28 -2.04
C ARG A 242 11.88 14.79 -2.10
N VAL A 243 12.93 13.94 -2.16
CA VAL A 243 12.81 12.49 -2.21
C VAL A 243 13.22 11.92 -0.87
N PHE A 244 12.36 11.10 -0.28
CA PHE A 244 12.64 10.38 0.95
C PHE A 244 12.93 8.93 0.63
N LEU A 245 13.88 8.33 1.35
CA LEU A 245 14.26 6.95 1.22
C LEU A 245 14.08 6.27 2.58
N GLY A 246 13.41 5.12 2.60
CA GLY A 246 13.18 4.32 3.79
C GLY A 246 13.15 2.83 3.48
N ALA A 247 13.29 1.99 4.49
CA ALA A 247 13.11 0.54 4.36
C ALA A 247 12.01 0.06 5.31
N LEU A 248 11.23 -0.92 4.85
CA LEU A 248 10.16 -1.51 5.66
C LEU A 248 10.70 -2.28 6.86
N THR A 249 11.88 -2.89 6.71
CA THR A 249 12.50 -3.73 7.74
C THR A 249 13.10 -2.96 8.92
N GLU A 250 13.42 -1.67 8.76
CA GLU A 250 14.01 -0.87 9.84
C GLU A 250 13.00 -0.44 10.93
N ASN A 251 11.70 -0.54 10.64
CA ASN A 251 10.63 -0.08 11.53
C ASN A 251 9.75 -1.22 12.10
N LEU A 252 10.10 -2.47 11.83
CA LEU A 252 9.29 -3.62 12.26
C LEU A 252 9.71 -4.19 13.61
N GLU A 253 10.82 -3.73 14.19
CA GLU A 253 11.35 -4.19 15.49
C GLU A 253 11.22 -3.14 16.62
N ALA A 254 10.46 -2.08 16.41
CA ALA A 254 10.25 -1.05 17.43
C ALA A 254 8.88 -1.18 18.11
#